data_4e6859bfdbf82e28ca1dc90eaee94ac9
#
_entry.id   4e6859bfdbf82e28ca1dc90eaee94ac9
#
_cell.length_a   1.000
_cell.length_b   1.000
_cell.length_c   1.000
_cell.angle_alpha   90.00
_cell.angle_beta   90.00
_cell.angle_gamma   90.00
#
_symmetry.space_group_name_H-M   'P 1'
#
loop_
_entity.id
_entity.type
_entity.pdbx_description
1 polymer ?
#
loop_
_entity_poly.entity_id
_entity_poly.type
_entity_poly.pdbx_seq_one_letter_code
_entity_poly.pdbx_strand_id
1 'polypeptide(L)'
;MPRRLLLAAVLLLIAAAFITPMQRDLFVGDETKYGQVVREMRATGTFFLPTLNGTPFTHKPPIHFWMIDLLTFPLGVYSTWAFVLPSLIAFVFLVWLMWKIGGPLAAFICGSSLMIWTSAQSARMDVSFTAFIVLAVWQLERFFDRDDFRALLWSAVALGIAVLIKGPMAPVIAIVLFLLEWLRRKRIPRGNYAPAIAAMIVIPLLWLIPAMLLGGRAYTRDVIVKQTVGRAVASWVHNAPPWFYVLHLPASLFPWFFLAVAAVIALWRTHRFLINWTLAVLVPYSLMSSKLDVYMMAMIPPVALLIAEYVTTERARAARWLNAISIAIMAIIGIAGLFVTPGMIKSPEGALVQLPAVKIFCVITLAAAIIGFVIALRSSPVTSTIAAGLVPIVAMIVIAIALMPVINDISSTRPLVAALEKQHVPPEQIALYAAPYLWTRDMPREYERVTYATPYTLAQMTPTIIVTARVHAGEIAPQLYGYQMVDPVRMIGKWFYVYRR
;
A
#
# COMPACT_ATOMS: atom_id res chain seq x y z
N MET A 1 22.66 25.10 -9.55
CA MET A 1 21.89 25.12 -8.28
C MET A 1 20.76 24.07 -8.23
N PRO A 2 19.91 23.84 -9.24
CA PRO A 2 18.77 22.91 -9.13
C PRO A 2 19.15 21.44 -8.86
N ARG A 3 20.26 20.92 -9.40
CA ARG A 3 20.67 19.51 -9.23
C ARG A 3 21.04 19.16 -7.78
N ARG A 4 21.75 20.04 -7.07
CA ARG A 4 22.09 19.82 -5.64
C ARG A 4 20.83 19.87 -4.74
N LEU A 5 19.92 20.79 -5.04
CA LEU A 5 18.65 20.92 -4.33
C LEU A 5 17.77 19.66 -4.55
N LEU A 6 17.69 19.17 -5.79
CA LEU A 6 16.96 17.94 -6.10
C LEU A 6 17.56 16.71 -5.41
N LEU A 7 18.90 16.60 -5.38
CA LEU A 7 19.56 15.52 -4.66
C LEU A 7 19.23 15.58 -3.16
N ALA A 8 19.35 16.76 -2.55
CA ALA A 8 19.00 16.96 -1.15
C ALA A 8 17.52 16.63 -0.86
N ALA A 9 16.60 17.04 -1.75
CA ALA A 9 15.18 16.74 -1.61
C ALA A 9 14.88 15.24 -1.71
N VAL A 10 15.53 14.50 -2.63
CA VAL A 10 15.39 13.04 -2.74
C VAL A 10 15.96 12.33 -1.51
N LEU A 11 17.12 12.75 -1.02
CA LEU A 11 17.71 12.17 0.19
C LEU A 11 16.85 12.44 1.42
N LEU A 12 16.34 13.67 1.57
CA LEU A 12 15.41 14.02 2.65
C LEU A 12 14.13 13.19 2.58
N LEU A 13 13.57 13.04 1.39
CA LEU A 13 12.38 12.23 1.16
C LEU A 13 12.59 10.77 1.60
N ILE A 14 13.71 10.16 1.20
CA ILE A 14 14.07 8.81 1.61
C ILE A 14 14.25 8.75 3.13
N ALA A 15 15.05 9.63 3.72
CA ALA A 15 15.30 9.64 5.16
C ALA A 15 14.01 9.81 5.98
N ALA A 16 13.12 10.70 5.54
CA ALA A 16 11.83 10.94 6.20
C ALA A 16 10.93 9.70 6.20
N ALA A 17 10.99 8.85 5.17
CA ALA A 17 10.21 7.62 5.11
C ALA A 17 10.58 6.61 6.22
N PHE A 18 11.77 6.71 6.81
CA PHE A 18 12.22 5.86 7.92
C PHE A 18 11.75 6.33 9.30
N ILE A 19 11.09 7.48 9.42
CA ILE A 19 10.64 8.00 10.72
C ILE A 19 9.39 7.26 11.23
N THR A 20 8.41 7.06 10.38
CA THR A 20 7.10 6.48 10.75
C THR A 20 7.20 5.10 11.41
N PRO A 21 7.98 4.13 10.90
CA PRO A 21 8.07 2.80 11.51
C PRO A 21 8.62 2.79 12.94
N MET A 22 9.26 3.87 13.37
CA MET A 22 9.79 3.98 14.73
C MET A 22 8.69 3.99 15.80
N GLN A 23 7.49 4.46 15.48
CA GLN A 23 6.43 4.68 16.46
C GLN A 23 5.10 3.99 16.12
N ARG A 24 4.94 3.43 14.90
CA ARG A 24 3.67 2.82 14.51
C ARG A 24 3.60 1.34 14.90
N ASP A 25 2.37 0.89 15.18
CA ASP A 25 1.99 -0.52 15.19
C ASP A 25 1.58 -0.98 13.79
N LEU A 26 1.34 -2.28 13.60
CA LEU A 26 0.61 -2.76 12.42
C LEU A 26 -0.86 -2.37 12.55
N PHE A 27 -1.43 -1.84 11.47
CA PHE A 27 -2.81 -1.41 11.45
C PHE A 27 -3.75 -2.58 11.17
N VAL A 28 -4.91 -2.53 11.81
CA VAL A 28 -5.95 -3.54 11.66
C VAL A 28 -6.35 -3.67 10.18
N GLY A 29 -6.44 -4.90 9.71
CA GLY A 29 -6.75 -5.23 8.33
C GLY A 29 -5.68 -6.13 7.72
N ASP A 30 -5.08 -5.71 6.62
CA ASP A 30 -4.09 -6.53 5.91
C ASP A 30 -2.79 -6.70 6.73
N GLU A 31 -2.31 -5.66 7.43
CA GLU A 31 -1.02 -5.72 8.12
C GLU A 31 -1.04 -6.68 9.32
N THR A 32 -2.04 -6.60 10.19
CA THR A 32 -2.17 -7.53 11.33
C THR A 32 -2.41 -8.96 10.86
N LYS A 33 -3.13 -9.13 9.75
CA LYS A 33 -3.30 -10.43 9.08
C LYS A 33 -1.95 -10.98 8.59
N TYR A 34 -1.12 -10.15 7.97
CA TYR A 34 0.23 -10.55 7.54
C TYR A 34 1.11 -10.90 8.74
N GLY A 35 0.96 -10.17 9.85
CA GLY A 35 1.60 -10.51 11.12
C GLY A 35 1.27 -11.93 11.58
N GLN A 36 -0.02 -12.32 11.54
CA GLN A 36 -0.45 -13.67 11.89
C GLN A 36 0.08 -14.73 10.92
N VAL A 37 0.01 -14.48 9.60
CA VAL A 37 0.53 -15.40 8.59
C VAL A 37 2.02 -15.67 8.79
N VAL A 38 2.84 -14.65 9.05
CA VAL A 38 4.28 -14.81 9.28
C VAL A 38 4.56 -15.54 10.60
N ARG A 39 3.81 -15.26 11.66
CA ARG A 39 3.93 -16.01 12.93
C ARG A 39 3.67 -17.50 12.75
N GLU A 40 2.57 -17.86 12.07
CA GLU A 40 2.23 -19.24 11.79
C GLU A 40 3.28 -19.91 10.89
N MET A 41 3.73 -19.24 9.84
CA MET A 41 4.74 -19.72 8.92
C MET A 41 6.05 -20.07 9.66
N ARG A 42 6.48 -19.24 10.63
CA ARG A 42 7.63 -19.53 11.48
C ARG A 42 7.40 -20.68 12.45
N ALA A 43 6.22 -20.71 13.07
CA ALA A 43 5.91 -21.74 14.06
C ALA A 43 5.78 -23.13 13.44
N THR A 44 5.28 -23.23 12.22
CA THR A 44 4.96 -24.49 11.54
C THR A 44 5.99 -24.91 10.47
N GLY A 45 6.85 -23.99 10.01
CA GLY A 45 7.77 -24.24 8.89
C GLY A 45 7.09 -24.31 7.52
N THR A 46 5.84 -23.88 7.39
CA THR A 46 5.01 -24.00 6.15
C THR A 46 5.29 -22.85 5.17
N PHE A 47 6.53 -22.68 4.71
CA PHE A 47 6.94 -21.55 3.86
C PHE A 47 6.30 -21.56 2.47
N PHE A 48 6.07 -22.72 1.87
CA PHE A 48 5.43 -22.82 0.55
C PHE A 48 3.91 -22.72 0.61
N LEU A 49 3.31 -23.10 1.73
CA LEU A 49 1.88 -23.05 1.96
C LEU A 49 1.61 -22.25 3.25
N PRO A 50 1.74 -20.90 3.23
CA PRO A 50 1.41 -20.09 4.39
C PRO A 50 -0.01 -20.35 4.88
N THR A 51 -0.21 -20.31 6.18
CA THR A 51 -1.51 -20.51 6.81
C THR A 51 -2.00 -19.26 7.52
N LEU A 52 -3.29 -19.22 7.79
CA LEU A 52 -3.95 -18.23 8.62
C LEU A 52 -5.00 -18.95 9.47
N ASN A 53 -4.78 -19.01 10.78
CA ASN A 53 -5.55 -19.82 11.72
C ASN A 53 -5.58 -21.31 11.33
N GLY A 54 -4.41 -21.84 10.99
CA GLY A 54 -4.25 -23.23 10.57
C GLY A 54 -4.85 -23.59 9.20
N THR A 55 -5.50 -22.63 8.51
CA THR A 55 -6.05 -22.86 7.16
C THR A 55 -5.14 -22.27 6.09
N PRO A 56 -4.97 -22.90 4.91
CA PRO A 56 -4.12 -22.37 3.85
C PRO A 56 -4.54 -20.97 3.41
N PHE A 57 -3.58 -20.05 3.38
CA PHE A 57 -3.79 -18.65 3.01
C PHE A 57 -3.67 -18.46 1.49
N THR A 58 -4.81 -18.36 0.80
CA THR A 58 -4.89 -18.30 -0.66
C THR A 58 -4.85 -16.88 -1.25
N HIS A 59 -4.88 -15.84 -0.40
CA HIS A 59 -5.17 -14.47 -0.85
C HIS A 59 -4.01 -13.78 -1.56
N LYS A 60 -2.77 -14.15 -1.24
CA LYS A 60 -1.55 -13.48 -1.74
C LYS A 60 -0.44 -14.49 -1.99
N PRO A 61 0.43 -14.24 -3.00
CA PRO A 61 1.66 -15.00 -3.20
C PRO A 61 2.69 -14.72 -2.10
N PRO A 62 3.75 -15.55 -1.97
CA PRO A 62 4.53 -15.65 -0.74
C PRO A 62 5.71 -14.68 -0.60
N ILE A 63 6.22 -14.07 -1.68
CA ILE A 63 7.50 -13.32 -1.61
C ILE A 63 7.48 -12.26 -0.50
N HIS A 64 6.38 -11.53 -0.35
CA HIS A 64 6.28 -10.50 0.68
C HIS A 64 6.39 -11.10 2.09
N PHE A 65 5.77 -12.25 2.33
CA PHE A 65 5.86 -12.95 3.61
C PHE A 65 7.25 -13.53 3.84
N TRP A 66 7.90 -14.08 2.82
CA TRP A 66 9.29 -14.57 2.92
C TRP A 66 10.27 -13.44 3.26
N MET A 67 10.10 -12.26 2.65
CA MET A 67 10.93 -11.08 2.98
C MET A 67 10.71 -10.62 4.44
N ILE A 68 9.46 -10.59 4.90
CA ILE A 68 9.15 -10.27 6.29
C ILE A 68 9.75 -11.33 7.22
N ASP A 69 9.54 -12.61 6.94
CA ASP A 69 10.05 -13.70 7.77
C ASP A 69 11.57 -13.65 7.91
N LEU A 70 12.28 -13.44 6.80
CA LEU A 70 13.74 -13.26 6.81
C LEU A 70 14.16 -12.09 7.74
N LEU A 71 13.45 -10.99 7.73
CA LEU A 71 13.74 -9.82 8.55
C LEU A 71 13.29 -10.00 10.01
N THR A 72 12.29 -10.84 10.28
CA THR A 72 11.91 -11.15 11.66
C THR A 72 12.96 -11.99 12.39
N PHE A 73 13.83 -12.66 11.66
CA PHE A 73 14.94 -13.44 12.26
C PHE A 73 15.87 -12.57 13.13
N PRO A 74 16.43 -11.44 12.61
CA PRO A 74 17.23 -10.53 13.42
C PRO A 74 16.42 -9.53 14.25
N LEU A 75 15.20 -9.15 13.82
CA LEU A 75 14.45 -8.03 14.41
C LEU A 75 13.31 -8.48 15.34
N GLY A 76 12.90 -9.75 15.26
CA GLY A 76 11.75 -10.27 16.01
C GLY A 76 10.40 -10.08 15.32
N VAL A 77 9.44 -10.95 15.65
CA VAL A 77 8.09 -10.99 15.03
C VAL A 77 7.18 -9.84 15.50
N TYR A 78 7.55 -9.12 16.54
CA TYR A 78 6.82 -7.92 17.03
C TYR A 78 7.51 -6.62 16.64
N SER A 79 8.54 -6.67 15.79
CA SER A 79 9.19 -5.49 15.28
C SER A 79 8.44 -4.94 14.08
N THR A 80 7.86 -3.74 14.17
CA THR A 80 7.27 -3.04 13.03
C THR A 80 8.26 -2.94 11.86
N TRP A 81 9.56 -2.79 12.17
CA TRP A 81 10.62 -2.73 11.16
C TRP A 81 10.68 -3.98 10.29
N ALA A 82 10.54 -5.17 10.86
CA ALA A 82 10.57 -6.41 10.09
C ALA A 82 9.46 -6.45 9.02
N PHE A 83 8.31 -5.86 9.31
CA PHE A 83 7.16 -5.83 8.42
C PHE A 83 7.22 -4.71 7.38
N VAL A 84 7.78 -3.57 7.73
CA VAL A 84 7.79 -2.38 6.86
C VAL A 84 9.04 -2.29 5.99
N LEU A 85 10.19 -2.82 6.43
CA LEU A 85 11.45 -2.79 5.69
C LEU A 85 11.35 -3.32 4.25
N PRO A 86 10.62 -4.41 3.92
CA PRO A 86 10.46 -4.83 2.53
C PRO A 86 9.89 -3.72 1.63
N SER A 87 8.90 -2.97 2.14
CA SER A 87 8.29 -1.85 1.41
C SER A 87 9.23 -0.65 1.30
N LEU A 88 10.01 -0.35 2.36
CA LEU A 88 11.02 0.72 2.33
C LEU A 88 12.18 0.42 1.38
N ILE A 89 12.68 -0.82 1.37
CA ILE A 89 13.71 -1.26 0.42
C ILE A 89 13.19 -1.13 -1.02
N ALA A 90 11.96 -1.58 -1.26
CA ALA A 90 11.33 -1.44 -2.56
C ALA A 90 11.11 0.04 -2.97
N PHE A 91 10.82 0.91 -2.01
CA PHE A 91 10.72 2.35 -2.23
C PHE A 91 12.05 2.96 -2.66
N VAL A 92 13.12 2.67 -1.94
CA VAL A 92 14.47 3.12 -2.33
C VAL A 92 14.85 2.61 -3.71
N PHE A 93 14.56 1.34 -4.00
CA PHE A 93 14.78 0.74 -5.32
C PHE A 93 13.93 1.41 -6.41
N LEU A 94 12.66 1.71 -6.16
CA LEU A 94 11.79 2.43 -7.08
C LEU A 94 12.32 3.85 -7.37
N VAL A 95 12.69 4.61 -6.33
CA VAL A 95 13.27 5.95 -6.45
C VAL A 95 14.58 5.90 -7.27
N TRP A 96 15.42 4.89 -7.02
CA TRP A 96 16.65 4.67 -7.80
C TRP A 96 16.35 4.35 -9.27
N LEU A 97 15.39 3.47 -9.57
CA LEU A 97 14.96 3.18 -10.94
C LEU A 97 14.48 4.46 -11.64
N MET A 98 13.63 5.23 -11.00
CA MET A 98 13.10 6.48 -11.55
C MET A 98 14.22 7.50 -11.79
N TRP A 99 15.24 7.53 -10.93
CA TRP A 99 16.43 8.33 -11.14
C TRP A 99 17.20 7.89 -12.40
N LYS A 100 17.36 6.59 -12.60
CA LYS A 100 18.06 6.04 -13.78
C LYS A 100 17.30 6.29 -15.08
N ILE A 101 15.99 6.28 -15.05
CA ILE A 101 15.13 6.42 -16.23
C ILE A 101 14.90 7.89 -16.59
N GLY A 102 14.49 8.72 -15.63
CA GLY A 102 14.03 10.10 -15.85
C GLY A 102 14.77 11.16 -15.03
N GLY A 103 15.89 10.79 -14.37
CA GLY A 103 16.68 11.70 -13.56
C GLY A 103 16.09 12.05 -12.19
N PRO A 104 16.75 12.96 -11.43
CA PRO A 104 16.41 13.25 -10.05
C PRO A 104 15.03 13.89 -9.88
N LEU A 105 14.53 14.64 -10.88
CA LEU A 105 13.20 15.25 -10.79
C LEU A 105 12.09 14.20 -10.88
N ALA A 106 12.20 13.24 -11.80
CA ALA A 106 11.25 12.14 -11.91
C ALA A 106 11.27 11.25 -10.67
N ALA A 107 12.45 10.98 -10.11
CA ALA A 107 12.61 10.26 -8.85
C ALA A 107 11.94 10.96 -7.69
N PHE A 108 12.12 12.29 -7.57
CA PHE A 108 11.47 13.10 -6.54
C PHE A 108 9.95 13.10 -6.69
N ILE A 109 9.42 13.36 -7.90
CA ILE A 109 7.97 13.40 -8.15
C ILE A 109 7.34 12.04 -7.84
N CYS A 110 7.93 10.94 -8.32
CA CYS A 110 7.45 9.60 -8.03
C CYS A 110 7.46 9.30 -6.53
N GLY A 111 8.60 9.49 -5.87
CA GLY A 111 8.78 9.18 -4.45
C GLY A 111 7.94 10.06 -3.51
N SER A 112 7.70 11.32 -3.85
CA SER A 112 6.88 12.25 -3.06
C SER A 112 5.37 12.18 -3.39
N SER A 113 4.96 11.31 -4.33
CA SER A 113 3.55 10.98 -4.47
C SER A 113 3.03 10.36 -3.17
N LEU A 114 1.97 10.94 -2.61
CA LEU A 114 1.48 10.59 -1.28
C LEU A 114 1.14 9.10 -1.17
N MET A 115 0.55 8.52 -2.21
CA MET A 115 0.22 7.08 -2.25
C MET A 115 1.47 6.20 -2.18
N ILE A 116 2.53 6.51 -2.91
CA ILE A 116 3.79 5.73 -2.88
C ILE A 116 4.47 5.91 -1.53
N TRP A 117 4.59 7.16 -1.06
CA TRP A 117 5.32 7.47 0.15
C TRP A 117 4.67 6.87 1.41
N THR A 118 3.35 6.96 1.56
CA THR A 118 2.61 6.34 2.68
C THR A 118 2.62 4.82 2.61
N SER A 119 2.50 4.23 1.41
CA SER A 119 2.57 2.77 1.23
C SER A 119 3.96 2.21 1.50
N ALA A 120 5.02 2.98 1.27
CA ALA A 120 6.40 2.59 1.60
C ALA A 120 6.60 2.37 3.10
N GLN A 121 5.83 3.06 3.94
CA GLN A 121 5.88 3.02 5.40
C GLN A 121 4.87 2.04 6.00
N SER A 122 4.31 1.17 5.19
CA SER A 122 3.29 0.17 5.57
C SER A 122 3.76 -1.23 5.21
N ALA A 123 3.27 -2.23 5.93
CA ALA A 123 3.54 -3.63 5.60
C ALA A 123 2.71 -4.06 4.37
N ARG A 124 3.02 -3.46 3.20
CA ARG A 124 2.27 -3.64 1.96
C ARG A 124 3.19 -3.96 0.77
N MET A 125 2.76 -4.87 -0.05
CA MET A 125 3.50 -5.34 -1.23
C MET A 125 3.39 -4.42 -2.45
N ASP A 126 2.56 -3.36 -2.37
CA ASP A 126 2.20 -2.53 -3.52
C ASP A 126 3.39 -1.77 -4.12
N VAL A 127 4.28 -1.25 -3.26
CA VAL A 127 5.50 -0.55 -3.69
C VAL A 127 6.48 -1.52 -4.37
N SER A 128 6.65 -2.72 -3.79
CA SER A 128 7.49 -3.78 -4.38
C SER A 128 6.97 -4.18 -5.76
N PHE A 129 5.66 -4.40 -5.88
CA PHE A 129 5.00 -4.69 -7.17
C PHE A 129 5.27 -3.57 -8.18
N THR A 130 5.07 -2.31 -7.79
CA THR A 130 5.30 -1.14 -8.65
C THR A 130 6.75 -1.05 -9.11
N ALA A 131 7.72 -1.27 -8.23
CA ALA A 131 9.14 -1.23 -8.58
C ALA A 131 9.51 -2.29 -9.63
N PHE A 132 8.98 -3.52 -9.50
CA PHE A 132 9.21 -4.57 -10.49
C PHE A 132 8.46 -4.32 -11.81
N ILE A 133 7.29 -3.69 -11.80
CA ILE A 133 6.63 -3.21 -13.03
C ILE A 133 7.47 -2.14 -13.72
N VAL A 134 8.02 -1.17 -12.98
CA VAL A 134 8.93 -0.15 -13.55
C VAL A 134 10.14 -0.79 -14.20
N LEU A 135 10.78 -1.74 -13.50
CA LEU A 135 11.93 -2.48 -14.06
C LEU A 135 11.54 -3.22 -15.34
N ALA A 136 10.41 -3.94 -15.31
CA ALA A 136 9.93 -4.71 -16.45
C ALA A 136 9.62 -3.83 -17.67
N VAL A 137 8.91 -2.73 -17.45
CA VAL A 137 8.52 -1.79 -18.53
C VAL A 137 9.73 -1.05 -19.08
N TRP A 138 10.68 -0.62 -18.24
CA TRP A 138 11.92 -0.02 -18.69
C TRP A 138 12.74 -0.96 -19.57
N GLN A 139 12.85 -2.23 -19.21
CA GLN A 139 13.53 -3.23 -20.03
C GLN A 139 12.73 -3.53 -21.30
N LEU A 140 11.39 -3.55 -21.23
CA LEU A 140 10.54 -3.75 -22.40
C LEU A 140 10.70 -2.61 -23.43
N GLU A 141 10.82 -1.34 -22.97
CA GLU A 141 11.11 -0.19 -23.84
C GLU A 141 12.44 -0.36 -24.58
N ARG A 142 13.51 -0.76 -23.87
CA ARG A 142 14.81 -1.05 -24.46
C ARG A 142 14.74 -2.16 -25.50
N PHE A 143 13.92 -3.19 -25.25
CA PHE A 143 13.69 -4.24 -26.24
C PHE A 143 13.00 -3.69 -27.49
N PHE A 144 11.98 -2.85 -27.36
CA PHE A 144 11.33 -2.22 -28.50
C PHE A 144 12.25 -1.31 -29.29
N ASP A 145 13.19 -0.62 -28.64
CA ASP A 145 14.06 0.36 -29.27
C ASP A 145 15.29 -0.29 -29.96
N ARG A 146 15.80 -1.40 -29.41
CA ARG A 146 17.11 -1.94 -29.77
C ARG A 146 17.11 -3.41 -30.17
N ASP A 147 15.98 -4.09 -30.15
CA ASP A 147 15.88 -5.56 -30.29
C ASP A 147 16.79 -6.31 -29.27
N ASP A 148 16.99 -5.72 -28.07
CA ASP A 148 17.89 -6.25 -27.05
C ASP A 148 17.24 -7.45 -26.33
N PHE A 149 17.64 -8.66 -26.69
CA PHE A 149 17.15 -9.90 -26.08
C PHE A 149 17.38 -9.95 -24.56
N ARG A 150 18.51 -9.41 -24.07
CA ARG A 150 18.78 -9.37 -22.62
C ARG A 150 17.74 -8.50 -21.89
N ALA A 151 17.36 -7.39 -22.52
CA ALA A 151 16.30 -6.52 -21.97
C ALA A 151 14.96 -7.26 -21.94
N LEU A 152 14.58 -7.99 -22.98
CA LEU A 152 13.39 -8.83 -22.99
C LEU A 152 13.41 -9.87 -21.86
N LEU A 153 14.54 -10.56 -21.67
CA LEU A 153 14.69 -11.56 -20.61
C LEU A 153 14.57 -10.93 -19.21
N TRP A 154 15.23 -9.78 -18.95
CA TRP A 154 15.10 -9.08 -17.67
C TRP A 154 13.69 -8.54 -17.42
N SER A 155 13.00 -8.08 -18.47
CA SER A 155 11.58 -7.71 -18.37
C SER A 155 10.74 -8.91 -17.91
N ALA A 156 10.93 -10.07 -18.53
CA ALA A 156 10.20 -11.29 -18.20
C ALA A 156 10.49 -11.80 -16.78
N VAL A 157 11.75 -11.79 -16.35
CA VAL A 157 12.16 -12.13 -14.98
C VAL A 157 11.48 -11.17 -13.97
N ALA A 158 11.50 -9.86 -14.23
CA ALA A 158 10.86 -8.88 -13.37
C ALA A 158 9.35 -9.10 -13.27
N LEU A 159 8.68 -9.46 -14.39
CA LEU A 159 7.26 -9.81 -14.40
C LEU A 159 6.97 -11.09 -13.61
N GLY A 160 7.79 -12.13 -13.74
CA GLY A 160 7.66 -13.35 -12.97
C GLY A 160 7.76 -13.10 -11.46
N ILE A 161 8.71 -12.26 -11.04
CA ILE A 161 8.84 -11.83 -9.63
C ILE A 161 7.63 -10.99 -9.21
N ALA A 162 7.15 -10.08 -10.04
CA ALA A 162 5.96 -9.26 -9.75
C ALA A 162 4.71 -10.13 -9.56
N VAL A 163 4.57 -11.23 -10.31
CA VAL A 163 3.49 -12.23 -10.10
C VAL A 163 3.59 -12.84 -8.71
N LEU A 164 4.80 -13.22 -8.26
CA LEU A 164 5.04 -13.75 -6.92
C LEU A 164 4.87 -12.72 -5.78
N ILE A 165 4.86 -11.42 -6.11
CA ILE A 165 4.59 -10.35 -5.13
C ILE A 165 3.09 -10.12 -4.97
N LYS A 166 2.33 -9.98 -6.08
CA LYS A 166 0.93 -9.52 -5.99
C LYS A 166 -0.06 -10.28 -6.89
N GLY A 167 0.43 -11.14 -7.78
CA GLY A 167 -0.40 -11.94 -8.67
C GLY A 167 -0.36 -11.52 -10.14
N PRO A 168 -1.29 -12.05 -10.97
CA PRO A 168 -1.16 -12.09 -12.43
C PRO A 168 -1.38 -10.76 -13.15
N MET A 169 -1.65 -9.65 -12.45
CA MET A 169 -1.82 -8.34 -13.09
C MET A 169 -0.53 -7.81 -13.74
N ALA A 170 0.65 -8.26 -13.30
CA ALA A 170 1.91 -7.86 -13.87
C ALA A 170 2.04 -8.20 -15.37
N PRO A 171 1.89 -9.48 -15.79
CA PRO A 171 1.88 -9.82 -17.21
C PRO A 171 0.74 -9.17 -17.98
N VAL A 172 -0.44 -8.95 -17.40
CA VAL A 172 -1.56 -8.27 -18.07
C VAL A 172 -1.15 -6.83 -18.46
N ILE A 173 -0.56 -6.07 -17.54
CA ILE A 173 -0.04 -4.72 -17.82
C ILE A 173 0.99 -4.76 -18.95
N ALA A 174 1.95 -5.68 -18.90
CA ALA A 174 2.99 -5.79 -19.90
C ALA A 174 2.46 -6.20 -21.28
N ILE A 175 1.49 -7.13 -21.34
CA ILE A 175 0.84 -7.55 -22.59
C ILE A 175 0.06 -6.39 -23.20
N VAL A 176 -0.73 -5.67 -22.41
CA VAL A 176 -1.50 -4.51 -22.91
C VAL A 176 -0.54 -3.43 -23.42
N LEU A 177 0.54 -3.13 -22.69
CA LEU A 177 1.56 -2.18 -23.16
C LEU A 177 2.23 -2.66 -24.45
N PHE A 178 2.60 -3.94 -24.53
CA PHE A 178 3.19 -4.53 -25.71
C PHE A 178 2.26 -4.38 -26.94
N LEU A 179 0.98 -4.68 -26.79
CA LEU A 179 -0.02 -4.54 -27.85
C LEU A 179 -0.17 -3.08 -28.29
N LEU A 180 -0.28 -2.13 -27.34
CA LEU A 180 -0.37 -0.71 -27.65
C LEU A 180 0.88 -0.20 -28.39
N GLU A 181 2.06 -0.64 -27.98
CA GLU A 181 3.32 -0.29 -28.64
C GLU A 181 3.48 -0.95 -30.01
N TRP A 182 3.05 -2.19 -30.15
CA TRP A 182 3.01 -2.85 -31.45
C TRP A 182 2.09 -2.12 -32.44
N LEU A 183 0.86 -1.80 -32.02
CA LEU A 183 -0.09 -1.04 -32.85
C LEU A 183 0.46 0.34 -33.24
N ARG A 184 1.15 1.01 -32.32
CA ARG A 184 1.74 2.32 -32.52
C ARG A 184 2.94 2.28 -33.48
N ARG A 185 3.88 1.36 -33.24
CA ARG A 185 5.14 1.25 -33.99
C ARG A 185 4.99 0.47 -35.31
N LYS A 186 3.90 -0.28 -35.45
CA LYS A 186 3.62 -1.20 -36.58
C LYS A 186 4.78 -2.17 -36.83
N ARG A 187 5.50 -2.53 -35.76
CA ARG A 187 6.67 -3.39 -35.77
C ARG A 187 6.68 -4.28 -34.54
N ILE A 188 6.93 -5.58 -34.75
CA ILE A 188 7.25 -6.51 -33.65
C ILE A 188 8.78 -6.54 -33.55
N PRO A 189 9.38 -6.27 -32.35
CA PRO A 189 10.81 -6.38 -32.15
C PRO A 189 11.31 -7.79 -32.50
N ARG A 190 12.52 -7.87 -33.05
CA ARG A 190 13.12 -9.16 -33.39
C ARG A 190 13.77 -9.79 -32.16
N GLY A 191 13.57 -11.08 -31.95
CA GLY A 191 14.18 -11.80 -30.84
C GLY A 191 13.58 -13.18 -30.62
N ASN A 192 14.26 -13.98 -29.81
CA ASN A 192 13.71 -15.25 -29.34
C ASN A 192 12.86 -15.01 -28.08
N TYR A 193 11.55 -15.06 -28.22
CA TYR A 193 10.60 -14.84 -27.15
C TYR A 193 10.46 -16.04 -26.18
N ALA A 194 10.80 -17.25 -26.65
CA ALA A 194 10.55 -18.48 -25.88
C ALA A 194 11.25 -18.49 -24.50
N PRO A 195 12.55 -18.14 -24.36
CA PRO A 195 13.19 -18.09 -23.05
C PRO A 195 12.60 -17.03 -22.12
N ALA A 196 12.16 -15.89 -22.66
CA ALA A 196 11.54 -14.83 -21.88
C ALA A 196 10.17 -15.27 -21.36
N ILE A 197 9.32 -15.84 -22.23
CA ILE A 197 8.01 -16.41 -21.84
C ILE A 197 8.23 -17.53 -20.81
N ALA A 198 9.21 -18.42 -21.04
CA ALA A 198 9.54 -19.47 -20.09
C ALA A 198 9.95 -18.90 -18.73
N ALA A 199 10.80 -17.90 -18.65
CA ALA A 199 11.23 -17.26 -17.40
C ALA A 199 10.03 -16.64 -16.66
N MET A 200 9.16 -15.92 -17.38
CA MET A 200 7.96 -15.29 -16.79
C MET A 200 7.00 -16.31 -16.20
N ILE A 201 6.91 -17.52 -16.79
CA ILE A 201 6.01 -18.60 -16.34
C ILE A 201 6.69 -19.46 -15.26
N VAL A 202 7.94 -19.87 -15.46
CA VAL A 202 8.65 -20.78 -14.55
C VAL A 202 8.85 -20.17 -13.18
N ILE A 203 9.20 -18.88 -13.11
CA ILE A 203 9.44 -18.21 -11.82
C ILE A 203 8.22 -18.31 -10.87
N PRO A 204 6.99 -17.98 -11.27
CA PRO A 204 5.82 -18.21 -10.42
C PRO A 204 5.55 -19.69 -10.14
N LEU A 205 5.77 -20.57 -11.10
CA LEU A 205 5.54 -22.01 -10.95
C LEU A 205 6.47 -22.66 -9.93
N LEU A 206 7.69 -22.15 -9.72
CA LEU A 206 8.61 -22.63 -8.67
C LEU A 206 8.00 -22.57 -7.27
N TRP A 207 7.08 -21.65 -7.02
CA TRP A 207 6.30 -21.61 -5.79
C TRP A 207 4.94 -22.31 -5.94
N LEU A 208 4.22 -22.01 -7.03
CA LEU A 208 2.82 -22.41 -7.17
C LEU A 208 2.67 -23.93 -7.20
N ILE A 209 3.58 -24.66 -7.88
CA ILE A 209 3.52 -26.12 -7.95
C ILE A 209 3.69 -26.75 -6.54
N PRO A 210 4.74 -26.47 -5.76
CA PRO A 210 4.84 -26.97 -4.39
C PRO A 210 3.63 -26.61 -3.52
N ALA A 211 3.13 -25.37 -3.62
CA ALA A 211 1.98 -24.91 -2.85
C ALA A 211 0.70 -25.70 -3.21
N MET A 212 0.49 -26.00 -4.49
CA MET A 212 -0.66 -26.79 -4.96
C MET A 212 -0.55 -28.27 -4.53
N LEU A 213 0.65 -28.83 -4.56
CA LEU A 213 0.88 -30.21 -4.10
C LEU A 213 0.63 -30.35 -2.59
N LEU A 214 1.07 -29.39 -1.80
CA LEU A 214 0.87 -29.37 -0.34
C LEU A 214 -0.57 -29.04 0.05
N GLY A 215 -1.21 -28.09 -0.64
CA GLY A 215 -2.54 -27.60 -0.32
C GLY A 215 -3.69 -28.39 -0.94
N GLY A 216 -3.39 -29.26 -1.91
CA GLY A 216 -4.34 -30.14 -2.57
C GLY A 216 -5.36 -29.42 -3.47
N ARG A 217 -6.41 -30.14 -3.85
CA ARG A 217 -7.41 -29.66 -4.84
C ARG A 217 -8.19 -28.43 -4.38
N ALA A 218 -8.53 -28.35 -3.10
CA ALA A 218 -9.29 -27.22 -2.54
C ALA A 218 -8.49 -25.91 -2.63
N TYR A 219 -7.21 -25.94 -2.22
CA TYR A 219 -6.29 -24.80 -2.33
C TYR A 219 -6.09 -24.37 -3.78
N THR A 220 -5.84 -25.33 -4.66
CA THR A 220 -5.64 -25.08 -6.10
C THR A 220 -6.85 -24.37 -6.72
N ARG A 221 -8.07 -24.87 -6.43
CA ARG A 221 -9.31 -24.23 -6.89
C ARG A 221 -9.45 -22.82 -6.36
N ASP A 222 -9.17 -22.60 -5.06
CA ASP A 222 -9.28 -21.29 -4.46
C ASP A 222 -8.29 -20.29 -5.09
N VAL A 223 -7.03 -20.66 -5.29
CA VAL A 223 -6.02 -19.77 -5.89
C VAL A 223 -6.36 -19.46 -7.35
N ILE A 224 -6.64 -20.48 -8.17
CA ILE A 224 -6.82 -20.29 -9.62
C ILE A 224 -8.21 -19.70 -9.91
N VAL A 225 -9.28 -20.28 -9.38
CA VAL A 225 -10.64 -19.89 -9.75
C VAL A 225 -11.08 -18.69 -8.93
N LYS A 226 -11.04 -18.79 -7.59
CA LYS A 226 -11.61 -17.75 -6.72
C LYS A 226 -10.74 -16.49 -6.68
N GLN A 227 -9.44 -16.64 -6.39
CA GLN A 227 -8.57 -15.47 -6.19
C GLN A 227 -8.10 -14.82 -7.50
N THR A 228 -8.09 -15.55 -8.63
CA THR A 228 -7.64 -15.01 -9.92
C THR A 228 -8.84 -14.63 -10.77
N VAL A 229 -9.60 -15.62 -11.26
CA VAL A 229 -10.73 -15.38 -12.19
C VAL A 229 -11.90 -14.68 -11.47
N GLY A 230 -12.30 -15.15 -10.29
CA GLY A 230 -13.43 -14.61 -9.55
C GLY A 230 -13.25 -13.13 -9.19
N ARG A 231 -12.04 -12.72 -8.77
CA ARG A 231 -11.76 -11.30 -8.49
C ARG A 231 -11.76 -10.42 -9.73
N ALA A 232 -11.40 -10.95 -10.87
CA ALA A 232 -11.38 -10.20 -12.12
C ALA A 232 -12.81 -9.94 -12.63
N VAL A 233 -13.68 -10.96 -12.61
CA VAL A 233 -14.98 -10.93 -13.29
C VAL A 233 -16.14 -10.59 -12.34
N ALA A 234 -16.19 -11.21 -11.15
CA ALA A 234 -17.30 -11.07 -10.20
C ALA A 234 -16.78 -11.04 -8.77
N SER A 235 -16.15 -9.93 -8.38
CA SER A 235 -15.60 -9.81 -7.05
C SER A 235 -16.70 -9.66 -5.99
N TRP A 236 -16.54 -10.42 -4.90
CA TRP A 236 -17.41 -10.32 -3.71
C TRP A 236 -16.94 -9.26 -2.71
N VAL A 237 -15.78 -8.63 -2.94
CA VAL A 237 -15.23 -7.55 -2.13
C VAL A 237 -14.76 -6.40 -3.02
N HIS A 238 -14.93 -5.16 -2.53
CA HIS A 238 -14.51 -3.94 -3.20
C HIS A 238 -15.07 -3.79 -4.62
N ASN A 239 -16.32 -4.23 -4.84
CA ASN A 239 -16.98 -4.07 -6.13
C ASN A 239 -17.31 -2.60 -6.38
N ALA A 240 -16.85 -2.04 -7.52
CA ALA A 240 -17.09 -0.66 -7.90
C ALA A 240 -17.18 -0.51 -9.43
N PRO A 241 -17.85 0.56 -9.92
CA PRO A 241 -18.07 0.75 -11.36
C PRO A 241 -16.76 1.05 -12.11
N PRO A 242 -16.71 0.86 -13.45
CA PRO A 242 -15.51 1.10 -14.27
C PRO A 242 -14.88 2.48 -14.11
N TRP A 243 -15.69 3.52 -13.88
CA TRP A 243 -15.24 4.91 -13.70
C TRP A 243 -14.72 5.23 -12.29
N PHE A 244 -14.69 4.27 -11.38
CA PHE A 244 -14.19 4.44 -10.02
C PHE A 244 -12.86 5.20 -9.97
N TYR A 245 -11.88 4.76 -10.75
CA TYR A 245 -10.55 5.39 -10.72
C TYR A 245 -10.55 6.82 -11.24
N VAL A 246 -11.39 7.17 -12.20
CA VAL A 246 -11.48 8.55 -12.71
C VAL A 246 -11.82 9.53 -11.58
N LEU A 247 -12.75 9.14 -10.70
CA LEU A 247 -13.15 9.94 -9.54
C LEU A 247 -12.07 9.97 -8.44
N HIS A 248 -11.25 8.92 -8.36
CA HIS A 248 -10.21 8.78 -7.33
C HIS A 248 -8.84 9.29 -7.78
N LEU A 249 -8.64 9.60 -9.06
CA LEU A 249 -7.37 10.13 -9.59
C LEU A 249 -6.85 11.36 -8.85
N PRO A 250 -7.66 12.36 -8.47
CA PRO A 250 -7.17 13.53 -7.76
C PRO A 250 -6.48 13.19 -6.44
N ALA A 251 -7.05 12.28 -5.67
CA ALA A 251 -6.48 11.80 -4.42
C ALA A 251 -5.28 10.87 -4.66
N SER A 252 -5.40 9.93 -5.61
CA SER A 252 -4.37 8.94 -5.92
C SER A 252 -3.08 9.56 -6.44
N LEU A 253 -3.17 10.65 -7.19
CA LEU A 253 -2.04 11.38 -7.76
C LEU A 253 -1.61 12.59 -6.92
N PHE A 254 -2.19 12.82 -5.75
CA PHE A 254 -1.82 13.98 -4.93
C PHE A 254 -0.33 13.92 -4.51
N PRO A 255 0.41 15.05 -4.58
CA PRO A 255 0.00 16.43 -4.94
C PRO A 255 0.05 16.73 -6.46
N TRP A 256 0.30 15.73 -7.29
CA TRP A 256 0.68 15.86 -8.71
C TRP A 256 -0.48 15.92 -9.69
N PHE A 257 -1.73 15.77 -9.24
CA PHE A 257 -2.90 15.64 -10.12
C PHE A 257 -2.99 16.76 -11.19
N PHE A 258 -2.90 18.02 -10.79
CA PHE A 258 -3.02 19.14 -11.72
C PHE A 258 -1.87 19.19 -12.72
N LEU A 259 -0.65 18.92 -12.27
CA LEU A 259 0.50 18.79 -13.15
C LEU A 259 0.40 17.58 -14.07
N ALA A 260 -0.13 16.46 -13.58
CA ALA A 260 -0.33 15.24 -14.38
C ALA A 260 -1.27 15.51 -15.55
N VAL A 261 -2.41 16.18 -15.29
CA VAL A 261 -3.37 16.57 -16.35
C VAL A 261 -2.68 17.47 -17.38
N ALA A 262 -1.98 18.51 -16.94
CA ALA A 262 -1.27 19.41 -17.85
C ALA A 262 -0.17 18.71 -18.66
N ALA A 263 0.61 17.82 -18.03
CA ALA A 263 1.66 17.05 -18.68
C ALA A 263 1.09 16.09 -19.74
N VAL A 264 0.02 15.37 -19.40
CA VAL A 264 -0.66 14.48 -20.35
C VAL A 264 -1.17 15.27 -21.55
N ILE A 265 -1.88 16.41 -21.34
CA ILE A 265 -2.40 17.24 -22.42
C ILE A 265 -1.27 17.81 -23.30
N ALA A 266 -0.15 18.23 -22.67
CA ALA A 266 0.96 18.82 -23.43
C ALA A 266 1.80 17.78 -24.20
N LEU A 267 1.94 16.57 -23.68
CA LEU A 267 2.92 15.58 -24.13
C LEU A 267 2.32 14.32 -24.77
N TRP A 268 0.99 14.19 -24.85
CA TRP A 268 0.31 12.97 -25.32
C TRP A 268 0.73 12.53 -26.75
N ARG A 269 1.13 13.47 -27.62
CA ARG A 269 1.59 13.16 -28.98
C ARG A 269 3.08 12.81 -29.06
N THR A 270 3.88 13.39 -28.19
CA THR A 270 5.36 13.26 -28.23
C THR A 270 5.86 12.12 -27.35
N HIS A 271 5.23 11.86 -26.19
CA HIS A 271 5.64 10.85 -25.22
C HIS A 271 4.68 9.65 -25.17
N ARG A 272 4.31 9.14 -26.34
CA ARG A 272 3.28 8.09 -26.48
C ARG A 272 3.56 6.82 -25.70
N PHE A 273 4.84 6.45 -25.49
CA PHE A 273 5.18 5.28 -24.68
C PHE A 273 4.69 5.43 -23.23
N LEU A 274 4.92 6.57 -22.62
CA LEU A 274 4.50 6.85 -21.26
C LEU A 274 2.96 6.92 -21.14
N ILE A 275 2.29 7.45 -22.15
CA ILE A 275 0.82 7.44 -22.25
C ILE A 275 0.31 6.00 -22.37
N ASN A 276 0.91 5.18 -23.25
CA ASN A 276 0.53 3.79 -23.42
C ASN A 276 0.78 2.98 -22.13
N TRP A 277 1.87 3.25 -21.41
CA TRP A 277 2.10 2.64 -20.10
C TRP A 277 1.03 3.06 -19.07
N THR A 278 0.68 4.35 -19.01
CA THR A 278 -0.40 4.84 -18.14
C THR A 278 -1.73 4.12 -18.45
N LEU A 279 -2.08 4.00 -19.74
CA LEU A 279 -3.28 3.29 -20.17
C LEU A 279 -3.23 1.78 -19.90
N ALA A 280 -2.05 1.17 -20.04
CA ALA A 280 -1.85 -0.26 -19.77
C ALA A 280 -2.07 -0.63 -18.28
N VAL A 281 -1.96 0.35 -17.37
CA VAL A 281 -2.35 0.18 -15.97
C VAL A 281 -3.82 0.52 -15.77
N LEU A 282 -4.26 1.70 -16.21
CA LEU A 282 -5.59 2.25 -15.95
C LEU A 282 -6.70 1.37 -16.54
N VAL A 283 -6.56 0.96 -17.81
CA VAL A 283 -7.64 0.26 -18.51
C VAL A 283 -7.95 -1.12 -17.92
N PRO A 284 -6.96 -2.03 -17.73
CA PRO A 284 -7.27 -3.34 -17.16
C PRO A 284 -7.87 -3.26 -15.76
N TYR A 285 -7.33 -2.41 -14.89
CA TYR A 285 -7.88 -2.25 -13.54
C TYR A 285 -9.29 -1.61 -13.55
N SER A 286 -9.58 -0.72 -14.50
CA SER A 286 -10.93 -0.15 -14.64
C SER A 286 -11.95 -1.18 -15.08
N LEU A 287 -11.56 -2.17 -15.88
CA LEU A 287 -12.42 -3.25 -16.35
C LEU A 287 -12.66 -4.33 -15.28
N MET A 288 -11.72 -4.52 -14.32
CA MET A 288 -11.93 -5.47 -13.22
C MET A 288 -13.05 -5.01 -12.30
N SER A 289 -13.78 -5.97 -11.71
CA SER A 289 -14.84 -5.68 -10.74
C SER A 289 -14.30 -5.22 -9.38
N SER A 290 -13.20 -5.82 -8.89
CA SER A 290 -12.56 -5.42 -7.62
C SER A 290 -11.67 -4.21 -7.80
N LYS A 291 -11.90 -3.15 -7.02
CA LYS A 291 -11.16 -1.89 -7.11
C LYS A 291 -10.64 -1.43 -5.75
N LEU A 292 -9.38 -1.03 -5.74
CA LEU A 292 -8.72 -0.36 -4.62
C LEU A 292 -7.82 0.75 -5.18
N ASP A 293 -7.75 1.89 -4.52
CA ASP A 293 -6.92 3.03 -4.97
C ASP A 293 -5.45 2.64 -5.20
N VAL A 294 -4.90 1.81 -4.34
CA VAL A 294 -3.51 1.32 -4.45
C VAL A 294 -3.19 0.54 -5.73
N TYR A 295 -4.20 0.09 -6.48
CA TYR A 295 -3.97 -0.56 -7.77
C TYR A 295 -3.46 0.43 -8.82
N MET A 296 -3.77 1.72 -8.65
CA MET A 296 -3.26 2.79 -9.52
C MET A 296 -1.81 3.17 -9.24
N MET A 297 -1.17 2.62 -8.22
CA MET A 297 0.21 2.96 -7.88
C MET A 297 1.18 2.75 -9.05
N ALA A 298 1.01 1.67 -9.82
CA ALA A 298 1.85 1.38 -10.99
C ALA A 298 1.68 2.39 -12.15
N MET A 299 0.67 3.28 -12.10
CA MET A 299 0.48 4.38 -13.04
C MET A 299 1.30 5.63 -12.66
N ILE A 300 1.70 5.78 -11.38
CA ILE A 300 2.41 6.96 -10.90
C ILE A 300 3.79 7.14 -11.58
N PRO A 301 4.61 6.09 -11.78
CA PRO A 301 5.90 6.22 -12.46
C PRO A 301 5.85 6.86 -13.85
N PRO A 302 5.05 6.38 -14.83
CA PRO A 302 4.96 7.03 -16.15
C PRO A 302 4.43 8.46 -16.06
N VAL A 303 3.49 8.74 -15.15
CA VAL A 303 2.98 10.09 -14.90
C VAL A 303 4.07 11.00 -14.32
N ALA A 304 4.89 10.50 -13.40
CA ALA A 304 6.02 11.24 -12.84
C ALA A 304 7.09 11.59 -13.91
N LEU A 305 7.34 10.68 -14.87
CA LEU A 305 8.19 10.94 -16.02
C LEU A 305 7.61 12.04 -16.93
N LEU A 306 6.31 11.97 -17.23
CA LEU A 306 5.62 13.02 -18.01
C LEU A 306 5.68 14.38 -17.32
N ILE A 307 5.45 14.44 -16.00
CA ILE A 307 5.53 15.68 -15.24
C ILE A 307 6.96 16.23 -15.24
N ALA A 308 7.96 15.38 -15.02
CA ALA A 308 9.36 15.79 -15.04
C ALA A 308 9.76 16.41 -16.37
N GLU A 309 9.34 15.80 -17.48
CA GLU A 309 9.55 16.34 -18.81
C GLU A 309 8.80 17.67 -19.02
N TYR A 310 7.51 17.71 -18.67
CA TYR A 310 6.70 18.92 -18.79
C TYR A 310 7.28 20.12 -18.05
N VAL A 311 7.73 19.92 -16.81
CA VAL A 311 8.26 20.98 -15.93
C VAL A 311 9.57 21.56 -16.47
N THR A 312 10.31 20.83 -17.31
CA THR A 312 11.56 21.31 -17.94
C THR A 312 11.34 21.99 -19.27
N THR A 313 10.13 21.97 -19.84
CA THR A 313 9.81 22.64 -21.11
C THR A 313 9.56 24.14 -20.95
N GLU A 314 9.62 24.88 -22.03
CA GLU A 314 9.26 26.30 -22.05
C GLU A 314 7.78 26.57 -21.73
N ARG A 315 6.91 25.56 -21.91
CA ARG A 315 5.49 25.60 -21.57
C ARG A 315 5.20 25.49 -20.08
N ALA A 316 6.20 25.25 -19.26
CA ALA A 316 6.08 25.01 -17.81
C ALA A 316 5.73 26.26 -16.97
N ARG A 317 5.50 27.43 -17.59
CA ARG A 317 5.06 28.62 -16.82
C ARG A 317 3.82 28.36 -15.96
N ALA A 318 2.88 27.57 -16.49
CA ALA A 318 1.68 27.16 -15.75
C ALA A 318 1.99 26.25 -14.56
N ALA A 319 3.10 25.52 -14.55
CA ALA A 319 3.46 24.59 -13.49
C ALA A 319 3.50 25.23 -12.10
N ARG A 320 3.93 26.51 -12.02
CA ARG A 320 3.95 27.27 -10.75
C ARG A 320 2.57 27.44 -10.14
N TRP A 321 1.58 27.79 -10.98
CA TRP A 321 0.19 27.95 -10.55
C TRP A 321 -0.47 26.61 -10.20
N LEU A 322 -0.20 25.56 -10.99
CA LEU A 322 -0.72 24.21 -10.72
C LEU A 322 -0.16 23.64 -9.41
N ASN A 323 1.11 23.85 -9.14
CA ASN A 323 1.75 23.53 -7.85
C ASN A 323 1.14 24.35 -6.71
N ALA A 324 0.95 25.67 -6.92
CA ALA A 324 0.32 26.54 -5.93
C ALA A 324 -1.10 26.09 -5.57
N ILE A 325 -1.90 25.60 -6.54
CA ILE A 325 -3.22 25.01 -6.28
C ILE A 325 -3.09 23.78 -5.37
N SER A 326 -2.18 22.85 -5.66
CA SER A 326 -1.95 21.66 -4.82
C SER A 326 -1.55 22.05 -3.40
N ILE A 327 -0.68 23.06 -3.24
CA ILE A 327 -0.25 23.56 -1.93
C ILE A 327 -1.41 24.26 -1.22
N ALA A 328 -2.24 25.03 -1.93
CA ALA A 328 -3.40 25.71 -1.34
C ALA A 328 -4.41 24.71 -0.75
N ILE A 329 -4.57 23.52 -1.34
CA ILE A 329 -5.38 22.44 -0.75
C ILE A 329 -4.85 22.06 0.63
N MET A 330 -3.51 21.95 0.81
CA MET A 330 -2.90 21.66 2.11
C MET A 330 -3.13 22.81 3.11
N ALA A 331 -3.09 24.07 2.65
CA ALA A 331 -3.42 25.21 3.49
C ALA A 331 -4.89 25.17 3.96
N ILE A 332 -5.81 24.83 3.06
CA ILE A 332 -7.24 24.68 3.39
C ILE A 332 -7.43 23.56 4.44
N ILE A 333 -6.76 22.43 4.28
CA ILE A 333 -6.79 21.32 5.27
C ILE A 333 -6.27 21.79 6.62
N GLY A 334 -5.14 22.51 6.65
CA GLY A 334 -4.58 23.10 7.88
C GLY A 334 -5.54 24.07 8.54
N ILE A 335 -6.10 25.01 7.79
CA ILE A 335 -7.10 25.98 8.28
C ILE A 335 -8.35 25.25 8.80
N ALA A 336 -8.94 24.39 8.00
CA ALA A 336 -10.15 23.65 8.37
C ALA A 336 -9.95 22.88 9.70
N GLY A 337 -8.82 22.19 9.84
CA GLY A 337 -8.50 21.46 11.07
C GLY A 337 -8.33 22.32 12.33
N LEU A 338 -8.01 23.62 12.19
CA LEU A 338 -7.99 24.55 13.33
C LEU A 338 -9.39 24.91 13.84
N PHE A 339 -10.38 24.97 12.94
CA PHE A 339 -11.75 25.39 13.24
C PHE A 339 -12.72 24.22 13.43
N VAL A 340 -12.34 22.98 13.06
CA VAL A 340 -13.18 21.81 13.33
C VAL A 340 -13.34 21.60 14.83
N THR A 341 -14.60 21.40 15.23
CA THR A 341 -14.99 21.08 16.62
C THR A 341 -15.52 19.65 16.72
N PRO A 342 -15.50 19.01 17.91
CA PRO A 342 -16.04 17.66 18.11
C PRO A 342 -17.48 17.50 17.62
N GLY A 343 -18.33 18.51 17.80
CA GLY A 343 -19.71 18.47 17.37
C GLY A 343 -19.92 18.43 15.85
N MET A 344 -18.92 18.81 15.06
CA MET A 344 -18.97 18.73 13.59
C MET A 344 -18.69 17.31 13.08
N ILE A 345 -18.05 16.48 13.90
CA ILE A 345 -17.71 15.09 13.56
C ILE A 345 -18.68 14.18 14.33
N LYS A 346 -19.64 13.59 13.60
CA LYS A 346 -20.64 12.69 14.18
C LYS A 346 -20.04 11.31 14.52
N SER A 347 -18.92 11.28 15.20
CA SER A 347 -18.29 10.05 15.68
C SER A 347 -17.53 10.31 16.99
N PRO A 348 -17.31 9.31 17.83
CA PRO A 348 -16.52 9.46 19.07
C PRO A 348 -15.10 9.98 18.81
N GLU A 349 -14.52 9.69 17.65
CA GLU A 349 -13.22 10.23 17.26
C GLU A 349 -13.22 11.76 17.05
N GLY A 350 -14.41 12.39 17.01
CA GLY A 350 -14.53 13.84 16.98
C GLY A 350 -13.85 14.54 18.14
N ALA A 351 -13.74 13.92 19.30
CA ALA A 351 -12.99 14.47 20.43
C ALA A 351 -11.50 14.65 20.16
N LEU A 352 -10.92 13.87 19.24
CA LEU A 352 -9.50 13.91 18.91
C LEU A 352 -9.08 15.24 18.26
N VAL A 353 -9.99 15.98 17.62
CA VAL A 353 -9.67 17.28 16.98
C VAL A 353 -9.25 18.33 17.98
N GLN A 354 -9.57 18.15 19.27
CA GLN A 354 -9.15 19.07 20.34
C GLN A 354 -7.77 18.74 20.90
N LEU A 355 -7.18 17.60 20.55
CA LEU A 355 -5.85 17.24 21.03
C LEU A 355 -4.81 18.30 20.61
N PRO A 356 -3.92 18.72 21.50
CA PRO A 356 -2.85 19.67 21.14
C PRO A 356 -2.02 19.22 19.96
N ALA A 357 -1.74 17.92 19.85
CA ALA A 357 -1.01 17.33 18.73
C ALA A 357 -1.70 17.56 17.38
N VAL A 358 -3.03 17.51 17.31
CA VAL A 358 -3.80 17.81 16.08
C VAL A 358 -3.72 19.29 15.75
N LYS A 359 -3.81 20.18 16.73
CA LYS A 359 -3.66 21.62 16.50
C LYS A 359 -2.24 21.97 16.04
N ILE A 360 -1.21 21.37 16.64
CA ILE A 360 0.19 21.52 16.21
C ILE A 360 0.35 21.05 14.76
N PHE A 361 -0.19 19.89 14.42
CA PHE A 361 -0.20 19.38 13.03
C PHE A 361 -0.82 20.39 12.06
N CYS A 362 -1.98 20.95 12.39
CA CYS A 362 -2.67 21.94 11.55
C CYS A 362 -1.83 23.23 11.37
N VAL A 363 -1.24 23.75 12.45
CA VAL A 363 -0.40 24.96 12.42
C VAL A 363 0.85 24.72 11.56
N ILE A 364 1.57 23.63 11.77
CA ILE A 364 2.79 23.32 11.00
C ILE A 364 2.45 23.09 9.53
N THR A 365 1.37 22.36 9.24
CA THR A 365 0.92 22.12 7.86
C THR A 365 0.55 23.43 7.17
N LEU A 366 -0.17 24.31 7.85
CA LEU A 366 -0.52 25.63 7.32
C LEU A 366 0.73 26.51 7.09
N ALA A 367 1.66 26.55 8.04
CA ALA A 367 2.90 27.30 7.89
C ALA A 367 3.74 26.78 6.71
N ALA A 368 3.90 25.45 6.60
CA ALA A 368 4.60 24.83 5.48
C ALA A 368 3.90 25.15 4.14
N ALA A 369 2.56 25.12 4.12
CA ALA A 369 1.79 25.45 2.93
C ALA A 369 1.94 26.92 2.54
N ILE A 370 1.92 27.87 3.47
CA ILE A 370 2.12 29.30 3.19
C ILE A 370 3.53 29.53 2.61
N ILE A 371 4.56 28.97 3.24
CA ILE A 371 5.94 29.08 2.76
C ILE A 371 6.08 28.45 1.38
N GLY A 372 5.56 27.23 1.21
CA GLY A 372 5.58 26.51 -0.05
C GLY A 372 4.85 27.25 -1.18
N PHE A 373 3.71 27.89 -0.87
CA PHE A 373 2.93 28.69 -1.82
C PHE A 373 3.72 29.91 -2.33
N VAL A 374 4.36 30.64 -1.42
CA VAL A 374 5.21 31.78 -1.79
C VAL A 374 6.39 31.31 -2.65
N ILE A 375 7.05 30.20 -2.28
CA ILE A 375 8.13 29.60 -3.07
C ILE A 375 7.59 29.18 -4.45
N ALA A 376 6.44 28.53 -4.52
CA ALA A 376 5.87 28.05 -5.77
C ALA A 376 5.63 29.19 -6.77
N LEU A 377 5.12 30.32 -6.33
CA LEU A 377 4.82 31.47 -7.22
C LEU A 377 6.07 32.26 -7.62
N ARG A 378 7.10 32.37 -6.73
CA ARG A 378 8.26 33.25 -6.94
C ARG A 378 9.48 32.56 -7.52
N SER A 379 9.47 31.21 -7.61
CA SER A 379 10.65 30.45 -8.04
C SER A 379 10.51 29.85 -9.43
N SER A 380 11.54 29.11 -9.88
CA SER A 380 11.49 28.34 -11.14
C SER A 380 10.45 27.22 -11.08
N PRO A 381 9.93 26.73 -12.22
CA PRO A 381 9.00 25.59 -12.24
C PRO A 381 9.53 24.36 -11.48
N VAL A 382 10.83 24.06 -11.60
CA VAL A 382 11.47 22.94 -10.88
C VAL A 382 11.45 23.16 -9.36
N THR A 383 11.83 24.35 -8.89
CA THR A 383 11.81 24.67 -7.45
C THR A 383 10.38 24.69 -6.91
N SER A 384 9.44 25.22 -7.67
CA SER A 384 8.01 25.16 -7.38
C SER A 384 7.52 23.72 -7.20
N THR A 385 7.95 22.81 -8.07
CA THR A 385 7.60 21.38 -8.00
C THR A 385 8.21 20.71 -6.75
N ILE A 386 9.45 21.06 -6.39
CA ILE A 386 10.05 20.58 -5.13
C ILE A 386 9.23 21.04 -3.93
N ALA A 387 8.82 22.32 -3.89
CA ALA A 387 8.01 22.83 -2.80
C ALA A 387 6.67 22.10 -2.69
N ALA A 388 5.98 21.83 -3.83
CA ALA A 388 4.70 21.13 -3.86
C ALA A 388 4.82 19.69 -3.35
N GLY A 389 5.92 18.99 -3.60
CA GLY A 389 6.14 17.64 -3.08
C GLY A 389 6.55 17.61 -1.60
N LEU A 390 7.29 18.62 -1.13
CA LEU A 390 7.77 18.65 0.26
C LEU A 390 6.68 19.03 1.26
N VAL A 391 5.72 19.90 0.91
CA VAL A 391 4.66 20.33 1.84
C VAL A 391 3.87 19.16 2.41
N PRO A 392 3.29 18.22 1.62
CA PRO A 392 2.62 17.06 2.19
C PRO A 392 3.57 16.11 2.95
N ILE A 393 4.86 16.03 2.58
CA ILE A 393 5.84 15.23 3.31
C ILE A 393 6.09 15.82 4.71
N VAL A 394 6.19 17.14 4.84
CA VAL A 394 6.30 17.79 6.16
C VAL A 394 5.07 17.45 7.02
N ALA A 395 3.86 17.53 6.47
CA ALA A 395 2.64 17.16 7.18
C ALA A 395 2.69 15.67 7.64
N MET A 396 3.16 14.75 6.80
CA MET A 396 3.29 13.34 7.14
C MET A 396 4.37 13.09 8.21
N ILE A 397 5.47 13.84 8.22
CA ILE A 397 6.49 13.76 9.29
C ILE A 397 5.88 14.20 10.63
N VAL A 398 5.08 15.26 10.64
CA VAL A 398 4.39 15.70 11.87
C VAL A 398 3.40 14.63 12.34
N ILE A 399 2.67 14.00 11.43
CA ILE A 399 1.81 12.84 11.76
C ILE A 399 2.65 11.72 12.40
N ALA A 400 3.78 11.37 11.80
CA ALA A 400 4.65 10.31 12.28
C ALA A 400 5.20 10.56 13.68
N ILE A 401 5.53 11.82 14.01
CA ILE A 401 6.16 12.21 15.29
C ILE A 401 5.11 12.50 16.35
N ALA A 402 4.07 13.27 16.03
CA ALA A 402 3.16 13.82 17.02
C ALA A 402 1.82 13.09 17.12
N LEU A 403 1.34 12.51 16.02
CA LEU A 403 0.01 11.90 15.96
C LEU A 403 0.04 10.37 15.96
N MET A 404 1.19 9.74 15.74
CA MET A 404 1.25 8.27 15.63
C MET A 404 0.76 7.54 16.87
N PRO A 405 1.00 7.99 18.12
CA PRO A 405 0.41 7.36 19.30
C PRO A 405 -1.12 7.32 19.24
N VAL A 406 -1.75 8.46 18.88
CA VAL A 406 -3.21 8.57 18.74
C VAL A 406 -3.73 7.69 17.59
N ILE A 407 -2.99 7.65 16.47
CA ILE A 407 -3.35 6.81 15.31
C ILE A 407 -3.25 5.32 15.68
N ASN A 408 -2.26 4.92 16.47
CA ASN A 408 -2.16 3.54 16.97
C ASN A 408 -3.38 3.16 17.79
N ASP A 409 -3.85 4.04 18.68
CA ASP A 409 -5.03 3.78 19.52
C ASP A 409 -6.34 3.65 18.70
N ILE A 410 -6.38 4.25 17.49
CA ILE A 410 -7.56 4.16 16.62
C ILE A 410 -7.43 3.00 15.63
N SER A 411 -6.23 2.75 15.11
CA SER A 411 -6.00 1.93 13.92
C SER A 411 -5.32 0.60 14.19
N SER A 412 -4.69 0.40 15.36
CA SER A 412 -4.07 -0.88 15.75
C SER A 412 -4.97 -1.67 16.72
N THR A 413 -4.49 -2.84 17.15
CA THR A 413 -5.16 -3.67 18.16
C THR A 413 -4.78 -3.29 19.59
N ARG A 414 -4.06 -2.20 19.80
CA ARG A 414 -3.61 -1.74 21.13
C ARG A 414 -4.76 -1.59 22.14
N PRO A 415 -5.90 -0.93 21.81
CA PRO A 415 -7.01 -0.81 22.76
C PRO A 415 -7.61 -2.16 23.15
N LEU A 416 -7.66 -3.10 22.21
CA LEU A 416 -8.19 -4.44 22.48
C LEU A 416 -7.25 -5.24 23.38
N VAL A 417 -5.94 -5.21 23.11
CA VAL A 417 -4.93 -5.85 23.97
C VAL A 417 -5.02 -5.28 25.39
N ALA A 418 -5.06 -3.95 25.53
CA ALA A 418 -5.20 -3.30 26.84
C ALA A 418 -6.50 -3.67 27.58
N ALA A 419 -7.60 -3.84 26.86
CA ALA A 419 -8.87 -4.28 27.45
C ALA A 419 -8.80 -5.75 27.93
N LEU A 420 -8.10 -6.61 27.18
CA LEU A 420 -7.89 -8.01 27.57
C LEU A 420 -6.95 -8.15 28.77
N GLU A 421 -5.88 -7.36 28.82
CA GLU A 421 -4.95 -7.35 29.97
C GLU A 421 -5.66 -7.01 31.30
N LYS A 422 -6.62 -6.05 31.28
CA LYS A 422 -7.43 -5.69 32.45
C LYS A 422 -8.27 -6.83 33.00
N GLN A 423 -8.57 -7.84 32.18
CA GLN A 423 -9.38 -8.97 32.60
C GLN A 423 -8.61 -10.01 33.42
N HIS A 424 -7.27 -9.98 33.42
CA HIS A 424 -6.39 -10.92 34.12
C HIS A 424 -6.73 -12.40 33.86
N VAL A 425 -7.11 -12.73 32.61
CA VAL A 425 -7.46 -14.09 32.19
C VAL A 425 -6.33 -14.66 31.34
N PRO A 426 -5.91 -15.93 31.55
CA PRO A 426 -4.92 -16.58 30.73
C PRO A 426 -5.32 -16.54 29.23
N PRO A 427 -4.40 -16.20 28.32
CA PRO A 427 -4.71 -16.05 26.89
C PRO A 427 -5.31 -17.30 26.22
N GLU A 428 -5.00 -18.49 26.72
CA GLU A 428 -5.56 -19.77 26.25
C GLU A 428 -7.07 -19.89 26.51
N GLN A 429 -7.59 -19.09 27.44
CA GLN A 429 -9.00 -19.02 27.78
C GLN A 429 -9.72 -17.87 27.07
N ILE A 430 -9.07 -17.22 26.09
CA ILE A 430 -9.61 -16.12 25.28
C ILE A 430 -9.88 -16.61 23.89
N ALA A 431 -11.11 -16.46 23.41
CA ALA A 431 -11.52 -16.74 22.05
C ALA A 431 -11.89 -15.45 21.31
N LEU A 432 -11.39 -15.30 20.10
CA LEU A 432 -11.63 -14.18 19.21
C LEU A 432 -12.47 -14.65 18.01
N TYR A 433 -13.68 -14.13 17.85
CA TYR A 433 -14.56 -14.42 16.73
C TYR A 433 -14.82 -13.15 15.91
N ALA A 434 -14.57 -13.19 14.61
CA ALA A 434 -14.72 -12.03 13.73
C ALA A 434 -14.05 -10.75 14.28
N ALA A 435 -12.98 -10.93 15.04
CA ALA A 435 -12.15 -9.88 15.63
C ALA A 435 -10.80 -9.77 14.86
N PRO A 436 -10.11 -8.64 14.96
CA PRO A 436 -8.81 -8.48 14.30
C PRO A 436 -7.75 -9.38 14.94
N TYR A 437 -6.74 -9.75 14.15
CA TYR A 437 -5.56 -10.45 14.65
C TYR A 437 -4.79 -9.53 15.59
N LEU A 438 -4.51 -10.02 16.81
CA LEU A 438 -3.80 -9.24 17.81
C LEU A 438 -2.35 -9.06 17.37
N TRP A 439 -1.94 -7.83 17.26
CA TRP A 439 -0.57 -7.44 16.98
C TRP A 439 -0.34 -6.00 17.43
N THR A 440 0.54 -5.83 18.41
CA THR A 440 1.11 -4.53 18.78
C THR A 440 2.60 -4.69 19.00
N ARG A 441 3.36 -3.63 18.86
CA ARG A 441 4.81 -3.65 19.06
C ARG A 441 5.23 -4.15 20.46
N ASP A 442 4.42 -3.82 21.45
CA ASP A 442 4.70 -4.14 22.87
C ASP A 442 3.76 -5.23 23.40
N MET A 443 3.13 -6.04 22.53
CA MET A 443 2.20 -7.08 22.95
C MET A 443 2.91 -8.18 23.75
N PRO A 444 2.40 -8.57 24.92
CA PRO A 444 2.91 -9.72 25.64
C PRO A 444 2.82 -10.99 24.79
N ARG A 445 3.93 -11.75 24.71
CA ARG A 445 4.02 -12.95 23.86
C ARG A 445 2.98 -14.02 24.19
N GLU A 446 2.51 -14.07 25.41
CA GLU A 446 1.45 -14.99 25.85
C GLU A 446 0.16 -14.83 25.06
N TYR A 447 -0.15 -13.62 24.52
CA TYR A 447 -1.32 -13.39 23.66
C TYR A 447 -1.20 -14.06 22.27
N GLU A 448 -0.09 -14.68 21.93
CA GLU A 448 -0.02 -15.59 20.78
C GLU A 448 -0.90 -16.83 20.94
N ARG A 449 -1.23 -17.19 22.18
CA ARG A 449 -2.01 -18.38 22.55
C ARG A 449 -3.53 -18.16 22.55
N VAL A 450 -4.00 -16.94 22.21
CA VAL A 450 -5.43 -16.71 22.02
C VAL A 450 -5.96 -17.51 20.84
N THR A 451 -7.18 -18.03 20.96
CA THR A 451 -7.81 -18.82 19.90
C THR A 451 -8.60 -17.94 18.95
N TYR A 452 -8.31 -17.98 17.65
CA TYR A 452 -9.17 -17.40 16.63
C TYR A 452 -10.24 -18.42 16.21
N ALA A 453 -11.45 -18.22 16.69
CA ALA A 453 -12.52 -19.19 16.64
C ALA A 453 -13.45 -18.99 15.45
N THR A 454 -14.10 -20.07 15.02
CA THR A 454 -15.29 -20.08 14.19
C THR A 454 -16.52 -20.32 15.09
N PRO A 455 -17.78 -20.09 14.64
CA PRO A 455 -18.96 -20.47 15.44
C PRO A 455 -18.96 -21.94 15.86
N TYR A 456 -18.45 -22.83 14.99
CA TYR A 456 -18.34 -24.26 15.26
C TYR A 456 -17.32 -24.55 16.37
N THR A 457 -16.12 -23.98 16.29
CA THR A 457 -15.09 -24.19 17.32
C THR A 457 -15.50 -23.54 18.67
N LEU A 458 -16.17 -22.37 18.65
CA LEU A 458 -16.71 -21.75 19.86
C LEU A 458 -17.74 -22.65 20.57
N ALA A 459 -18.57 -23.38 19.80
CA ALA A 459 -19.54 -24.31 20.37
C ALA A 459 -18.90 -25.51 21.10
N GLN A 460 -17.65 -25.82 20.77
CA GLN A 460 -16.87 -26.91 21.37
C GLN A 460 -15.94 -26.44 22.51
N MET A 461 -15.87 -25.13 22.73
CA MET A 461 -15.00 -24.51 23.74
C MET A 461 -15.84 -23.87 24.84
N THR A 462 -15.22 -23.72 26.01
CA THR A 462 -15.78 -22.93 27.12
C THR A 462 -14.79 -21.85 27.55
N PRO A 463 -14.45 -20.89 26.64
CA PRO A 463 -13.49 -19.84 27.01
C PRO A 463 -14.04 -18.96 28.13
N THR A 464 -13.15 -18.38 28.93
CA THR A 464 -13.53 -17.41 29.94
C THR A 464 -13.89 -16.06 29.30
N ILE A 465 -13.21 -15.72 28.19
CA ILE A 465 -13.48 -14.49 27.43
C ILE A 465 -13.79 -14.82 25.97
N ILE A 466 -14.84 -14.19 25.43
CA ILE A 466 -15.14 -14.13 24.00
C ILE A 466 -15.08 -12.67 23.54
N VAL A 467 -14.33 -12.41 22.47
CA VAL A 467 -14.32 -11.11 21.78
C VAL A 467 -14.95 -11.25 20.41
N THR A 468 -15.87 -10.34 20.09
CA THR A 468 -16.46 -10.30 18.74
C THR A 468 -16.76 -8.87 18.28
N ALA A 469 -16.71 -8.63 16.96
CA ALA A 469 -17.25 -7.39 16.42
C ALA A 469 -18.76 -7.31 16.68
N ARG A 470 -19.25 -6.12 17.04
CA ARG A 470 -20.68 -5.87 17.34
C ARG A 470 -21.61 -6.43 16.26
N VAL A 471 -21.24 -6.24 14.98
CA VAL A 471 -22.06 -6.65 13.84
C VAL A 471 -22.16 -8.17 13.67
N HIS A 472 -21.28 -8.94 14.29
CA HIS A 472 -21.22 -10.41 14.23
C HIS A 472 -21.64 -11.08 15.54
N ALA A 473 -21.96 -10.31 16.60
CA ALA A 473 -22.36 -10.89 17.88
C ALA A 473 -23.64 -11.76 17.78
N GLY A 474 -24.57 -11.39 16.90
CA GLY A 474 -25.78 -12.17 16.65
C GLY A 474 -25.52 -13.56 16.05
N GLU A 475 -24.43 -13.74 15.30
CA GLU A 475 -24.05 -15.01 14.69
C GLU A 475 -23.61 -16.06 15.71
N ILE A 476 -23.17 -15.62 16.89
CA ILE A 476 -22.72 -16.47 18.01
C ILE A 476 -23.58 -16.28 19.26
N ALA A 477 -24.83 -15.80 19.11
CA ALA A 477 -25.71 -15.56 20.26
C ALA A 477 -25.89 -16.79 21.16
N PRO A 478 -26.03 -18.04 20.66
CA PRO A 478 -26.10 -19.23 21.50
C PRO A 478 -24.84 -19.45 22.35
N GLN A 479 -23.66 -19.16 21.80
CA GLN A 479 -22.36 -19.32 22.47
C GLN A 479 -22.12 -18.24 23.52
N LEU A 480 -22.81 -17.11 23.41
CA LEU A 480 -22.77 -16.02 24.40
C LEU A 480 -23.71 -16.24 25.60
N TYR A 481 -24.49 -17.33 25.61
CA TYR A 481 -25.32 -17.63 26.74
C TYR A 481 -24.51 -17.83 28.03
N GLY A 482 -24.86 -17.08 29.11
CA GLY A 482 -24.09 -17.08 30.35
C GLY A 482 -22.88 -16.15 30.38
N TYR A 483 -22.65 -15.38 29.33
CA TYR A 483 -21.60 -14.35 29.29
C TYR A 483 -22.21 -12.95 29.48
N GLN A 484 -21.45 -12.07 30.11
CA GLN A 484 -21.79 -10.66 30.26
C GLN A 484 -20.77 -9.80 29.49
N MET A 485 -21.24 -8.74 28.82
CA MET A 485 -20.37 -7.77 28.17
C MET A 485 -19.71 -6.93 29.26
N VAL A 486 -18.37 -6.99 29.32
CA VAL A 486 -17.58 -6.31 30.36
C VAL A 486 -16.83 -5.08 29.81
N ASP A 487 -16.47 -5.06 28.52
CA ASP A 487 -15.75 -3.94 27.95
C ASP A 487 -16.10 -3.75 26.46
N PRO A 488 -16.61 -2.59 26.02
CA PRO A 488 -16.75 -2.23 24.62
C PRO A 488 -15.50 -1.51 24.13
N VAL A 489 -14.80 -2.08 23.15
CA VAL A 489 -13.60 -1.51 22.56
C VAL A 489 -13.88 -0.98 21.15
N ARG A 490 -13.45 0.23 20.86
CA ARG A 490 -13.59 0.81 19.53
C ARG A 490 -12.24 0.92 18.81
N MET A 491 -12.18 0.36 17.59
CA MET A 491 -11.02 0.42 16.70
C MET A 491 -11.50 0.56 15.25
N ILE A 492 -10.78 1.31 14.43
CA ILE A 492 -11.09 1.50 12.99
C ILE A 492 -12.58 1.84 12.73
N GLY A 493 -13.19 2.65 13.59
CA GLY A 493 -14.60 3.02 13.49
C GLY A 493 -15.60 1.91 13.82
N LYS A 494 -15.16 0.73 14.26
CA LYS A 494 -16.00 -0.43 14.62
C LYS A 494 -15.95 -0.71 16.11
N TRP A 495 -17.06 -1.22 16.65
CA TRP A 495 -17.14 -1.69 18.01
C TRP A 495 -16.84 -3.18 18.10
N PHE A 496 -16.01 -3.57 19.07
CA PHE A 496 -15.70 -4.93 19.48
C PHE A 496 -16.13 -5.08 20.94
N TYR A 497 -16.83 -6.13 21.24
CA TYR A 497 -17.33 -6.41 22.57
C TYR A 497 -16.52 -7.53 23.21
N VAL A 498 -16.09 -7.29 24.44
CA VAL A 498 -15.44 -8.28 25.29
C VAL A 498 -16.52 -8.85 26.22
N TYR A 499 -16.77 -10.13 26.09
CA TYR A 499 -17.71 -10.87 26.92
C TYR A 499 -16.96 -11.77 27.88
N ARG A 500 -17.37 -11.81 29.13
CA ARG A 500 -16.77 -12.64 30.19
C ARG A 500 -17.85 -13.53 30.81
N ARG A 501 -17.49 -14.77 31.08
CA ARG A 501 -18.31 -15.76 31.77
C ARG A 501 -18.08 -15.70 33.25
#